data_2570d6ce59ec1d59aaae72afe002ad52
#
_entry.id   2570d6ce59ec1d59aaae72afe002ad52
#
_cell.length_a   1.000
_cell.length_b   1.000
_cell.length_c   1.000
_cell.angle_alpha   90.00
_cell.angle_beta   90.00
_cell.angle_gamma   90.00
#
_symmetry.space_group_name_H-M   'P 1'
#
loop_
_entity.id
_entity.type
_entity.pdbx_description
1 polymer ?
#
loop_
_entity_poly.entity_id
_entity_poly.type
_entity_poly.pdbx_seq_one_letter_code
_entity_poly.pdbx_strand_id
1 'polypeptide(L)'
;ESIADFACGTGGFLTSALKVLDAQVQTVEDRTVYSNSIYGIEKKALPFLLCATNMLLHDIDNPRIIHGNSLEKNVREYKESDRFDVILMNPPYGGNEKEGVKQNFPADLRSSETADLFMSVIMYRLKQNGRCAIILPDGFLFGTDNAKMAIKEKLLSEFNLHTVIRMPHSVFAPYTSITTNILFFDRTHPTTETWFYRLDMPEGYKNFSKTKPMKLEHFAPAVAWWDNREEITIDGFDKAMKYTVEELKARSYNIDL
;
A
#
# COMPACT_ATOMS: atom_id res chain seq x y z
N GLU A 1 17.32 1.10 5.97
CA GLU A 1 15.96 0.54 6.02
C GLU A 1 15.79 -0.52 4.94
N SER A 2 15.02 -1.57 5.24
CA SER A 2 14.60 -2.58 4.27
C SER A 2 13.24 -2.23 3.70
N ILE A 3 13.08 -2.34 2.37
CA ILE A 3 11.87 -1.96 1.64
C ILE A 3 11.33 -3.17 0.90
N ALA A 4 10.04 -3.45 1.01
CA ALA A 4 9.40 -4.58 0.36
C ALA A 4 8.16 -4.21 -0.44
N ASP A 5 7.94 -4.98 -1.52
CA ASP A 5 6.71 -5.04 -2.29
C ASP A 5 6.38 -6.52 -2.58
N PHE A 6 5.26 -7.00 -2.04
CA PHE A 6 4.87 -8.41 -2.14
C PHE A 6 4.01 -8.75 -3.36
N ALA A 7 3.80 -7.77 -4.25
CA ALA A 7 3.17 -7.93 -5.56
C ALA A 7 3.82 -6.92 -6.53
N CYS A 8 5.15 -6.99 -6.64
CA CYS A 8 5.97 -5.89 -7.17
C CYS A 8 5.79 -5.64 -8.68
N GLY A 9 5.09 -6.51 -9.40
CA GLY A 9 4.89 -6.33 -10.82
C GLY A 9 6.22 -6.18 -11.56
N THR A 10 6.40 -5.08 -12.27
CA THR A 10 7.66 -4.73 -12.95
C THR A 10 8.63 -3.95 -12.07
N GLY A 11 8.34 -3.76 -10.78
CA GLY A 11 9.21 -3.13 -9.81
C GLY A 11 9.09 -1.61 -9.71
N GLY A 12 7.97 -1.02 -10.10
CA GLY A 12 7.78 0.44 -10.13
C GLY A 12 8.00 1.14 -8.77
N PHE A 13 7.44 0.59 -7.69
CA PHE A 13 7.69 1.14 -6.35
C PHE A 13 9.13 0.91 -5.88
N LEU A 14 9.69 -0.26 -6.17
CA LEU A 14 11.06 -0.59 -5.77
C LEU A 14 12.08 0.31 -6.49
N THR A 15 11.93 0.55 -7.79
CA THR A 15 12.80 1.48 -8.54
C THR A 15 12.64 2.92 -8.07
N SER A 16 11.42 3.33 -7.71
CA SER A 16 11.19 4.68 -7.13
C SER A 16 11.86 4.83 -5.78
N ALA A 17 11.79 3.80 -4.93
CA ALA A 17 12.48 3.77 -3.65
C ALA A 17 14.01 3.81 -3.83
N LEU A 18 14.55 3.04 -4.78
CA LEU A 18 15.99 3.06 -5.09
C LEU A 18 16.48 4.45 -5.49
N LYS A 19 15.72 5.20 -6.30
CA LYS A 19 16.07 6.59 -6.65
C LYS A 19 16.19 7.51 -5.42
N VAL A 20 15.32 7.33 -4.44
CA VAL A 20 15.37 8.10 -3.18
C VAL A 20 16.57 7.69 -2.34
N LEU A 21 16.87 6.39 -2.27
CA LEU A 21 18.00 5.86 -1.51
C LEU A 21 19.34 6.21 -2.15
N ASP A 22 19.45 6.15 -3.47
CA ASP A 22 20.68 6.45 -4.20
C ASP A 22 21.19 7.87 -3.93
N ALA A 23 20.30 8.83 -3.80
CA ALA A 23 20.63 10.19 -3.42
C ALA A 23 21.28 10.33 -2.02
N GLN A 24 21.19 9.30 -1.19
CA GLN A 24 21.76 9.25 0.18
C GLN A 24 23.06 8.45 0.26
N VAL A 25 23.43 7.76 -0.81
CA VAL A 25 24.66 6.94 -0.86
C VAL A 25 25.89 7.83 -0.99
N GLN A 26 26.79 7.78 0.01
CA GLN A 26 28.02 8.57 0.04
C GLN A 26 29.26 7.71 0.23
N THR A 27 29.13 6.52 0.81
CA THR A 27 30.23 5.62 1.15
C THR A 27 30.06 4.24 0.51
N VAL A 28 31.10 3.40 0.59
CA VAL A 28 31.05 1.99 0.14
C VAL A 28 30.08 1.20 1.03
N GLU A 29 30.04 1.51 2.32
CA GLU A 29 29.12 0.91 3.28
C GLU A 29 27.65 1.25 2.91
N ASP A 30 27.36 2.51 2.56
CA ASP A 30 26.04 2.92 2.10
C ASP A 30 25.64 2.17 0.82
N ARG A 31 26.58 1.98 -0.12
CA ARG A 31 26.33 1.21 -1.34
C ARG A 31 25.99 -0.26 -1.03
N THR A 32 26.62 -0.84 -0.02
CA THR A 32 26.32 -2.20 0.45
C THR A 32 24.91 -2.26 1.05
N VAL A 33 24.53 -1.29 1.86
CA VAL A 33 23.17 -1.17 2.42
C VAL A 33 22.14 -0.98 1.32
N TYR A 34 22.40 -0.08 0.37
CA TYR A 34 21.57 0.17 -0.81
C TYR A 34 21.30 -1.12 -1.60
N SER A 35 22.34 -1.88 -1.92
CA SER A 35 22.23 -3.12 -2.71
C SER A 35 21.40 -4.21 -2.01
N ASN A 36 21.25 -4.15 -0.69
CA ASN A 36 20.48 -5.11 0.11
C ASN A 36 19.15 -4.57 0.63
N SER A 37 18.78 -3.33 0.29
CA SER A 37 17.61 -2.66 0.84
C SER A 37 16.28 -3.15 0.29
N ILE A 38 16.27 -3.68 -0.92
CA ILE A 38 15.06 -3.99 -1.70
C ILE A 38 14.72 -5.48 -1.65
N TYR A 39 13.42 -5.76 -1.49
CA TYR A 39 12.85 -7.10 -1.54
C TYR A 39 11.53 -7.08 -2.32
N GLY A 40 11.34 -8.00 -3.25
CA GLY A 40 10.12 -8.12 -4.02
C GLY A 40 9.65 -9.54 -4.20
N ILE A 41 8.34 -9.73 -4.34
CA ILE A 41 7.74 -11.00 -4.76
C ILE A 41 6.78 -10.70 -5.91
N GLU A 42 6.87 -11.50 -6.98
CA GLU A 42 5.94 -11.41 -8.11
C GLU A 42 5.53 -12.81 -8.58
N LYS A 43 4.23 -13.01 -8.72
CA LYS A 43 3.62 -14.31 -9.07
C LYS A 43 3.75 -14.62 -10.57
N LYS A 44 3.69 -13.60 -11.42
CA LYS A 44 3.70 -13.74 -12.88
C LYS A 44 5.13 -13.70 -13.42
N ALA A 45 5.50 -14.68 -14.26
CA ALA A 45 6.86 -14.84 -14.77
C ALA A 45 7.37 -13.60 -15.54
N LEU A 46 6.60 -13.04 -16.46
CA LEU A 46 7.04 -11.89 -17.24
C LEU A 46 7.27 -10.62 -16.42
N PRO A 47 6.32 -10.16 -15.55
CA PRO A 47 6.59 -9.04 -14.65
C PRO A 47 7.77 -9.29 -13.72
N PHE A 48 7.92 -10.52 -13.18
CA PHE A 48 9.07 -10.90 -12.37
C PHE A 48 10.40 -10.69 -13.11
N LEU A 49 10.51 -11.17 -14.36
CA LEU A 49 11.73 -10.98 -15.17
C LEU A 49 12.01 -9.50 -15.44
N LEU A 50 10.96 -8.72 -15.74
CA LEU A 50 11.09 -7.27 -15.94
C LEU A 50 11.52 -6.57 -14.66
N CYS A 51 10.98 -6.96 -13.50
CA CYS A 51 11.37 -6.42 -12.20
C CYS A 51 12.86 -6.71 -11.92
N ALA A 52 13.29 -7.96 -12.05
CA ALA A 52 14.67 -8.35 -11.83
C ALA A 52 15.64 -7.58 -12.76
N THR A 53 15.27 -7.42 -14.04
CA THR A 53 16.04 -6.62 -15.00
C THR A 53 16.08 -5.14 -14.58
N ASN A 54 14.96 -4.58 -14.13
CA ASN A 54 14.93 -3.19 -13.64
C ASN A 54 15.85 -2.98 -12.44
N MET A 55 15.93 -3.95 -11.52
CA MET A 55 16.86 -3.88 -10.38
C MET A 55 18.32 -3.86 -10.86
N LEU A 56 18.68 -4.72 -11.83
CA LEU A 56 20.02 -4.72 -12.43
C LEU A 56 20.36 -3.37 -13.05
N LEU A 57 19.40 -2.73 -13.75
CA LEU A 57 19.60 -1.40 -14.35
C LEU A 57 19.73 -0.26 -13.31
N HIS A 58 19.49 -0.55 -12.03
CA HIS A 58 19.68 0.35 -10.89
C HIS A 58 20.85 -0.10 -9.99
N ASP A 59 21.82 -0.79 -10.57
CA ASP A 59 23.05 -1.24 -9.91
C ASP A 59 22.83 -2.21 -8.72
N ILE A 60 21.77 -3.02 -8.81
CA ILE A 60 21.54 -4.12 -7.86
C ILE A 60 21.93 -5.44 -8.53
N ASP A 61 23.19 -5.88 -8.35
CA ASP A 61 23.71 -7.07 -9.01
C ASP A 61 23.00 -8.37 -8.62
N ASN A 62 22.55 -8.48 -7.36
CA ASN A 62 21.86 -9.65 -6.84
C ASN A 62 20.51 -9.25 -6.25
N PRO A 63 19.52 -8.93 -7.10
CA PRO A 63 18.24 -8.44 -6.63
C PRO A 63 17.47 -9.52 -5.87
N ARG A 64 17.00 -9.19 -4.66
CA ARG A 64 16.18 -10.08 -3.85
C ARG A 64 14.72 -10.06 -4.33
N ILE A 65 14.52 -10.39 -5.59
CA ILE A 65 13.21 -10.53 -6.23
C ILE A 65 12.89 -12.02 -6.37
N ILE A 66 11.76 -12.44 -5.83
CA ILE A 66 11.34 -13.84 -5.78
C ILE A 66 10.18 -14.05 -6.74
N HIS A 67 10.31 -15.07 -7.60
CA HIS A 67 9.19 -15.54 -8.41
C HIS A 67 8.33 -16.49 -7.57
N GLY A 68 7.15 -16.05 -7.15
CA GLY A 68 6.28 -16.84 -6.29
C GLY A 68 5.00 -16.11 -5.88
N ASN A 69 4.14 -16.82 -5.17
CA ASN A 69 2.91 -16.26 -4.63
C ASN A 69 3.09 -15.90 -3.14
N SER A 70 3.01 -14.64 -2.82
CA SER A 70 3.15 -14.11 -1.45
C SER A 70 2.11 -14.65 -0.46
N LEU A 71 1.00 -15.19 -0.96
CA LEU A 71 -0.09 -15.71 -0.15
C LEU A 71 0.05 -17.20 0.19
N GLU A 72 1.07 -17.89 -0.34
CA GLU A 72 1.26 -19.33 -0.13
C GLU A 72 1.90 -19.69 1.22
N LYS A 73 2.61 -18.75 1.85
CA LYS A 73 3.20 -18.99 3.18
C LYS A 73 2.18 -18.69 4.27
N ASN A 74 2.10 -19.54 5.28
CA ASN A 74 1.28 -19.29 6.46
C ASN A 74 1.81 -18.02 7.18
N VAL A 75 0.95 -17.02 7.35
CA VAL A 75 1.34 -15.71 7.91
C VAL A 75 1.87 -15.81 9.34
N ARG A 76 1.48 -16.84 10.11
CA ARG A 76 1.94 -17.08 11.48
C ARG A 76 3.37 -17.59 11.56
N GLU A 77 3.95 -18.04 10.44
CA GLU A 77 5.32 -18.56 10.37
C GLU A 77 6.37 -17.48 10.08
N TYR A 78 5.93 -16.25 9.83
CA TYR A 78 6.85 -15.14 9.64
C TYR A 78 7.55 -14.77 10.95
N LYS A 79 8.89 -14.74 10.90
CA LYS A 79 9.78 -14.36 12.00
C LYS A 79 10.10 -12.87 11.92
N GLU A 80 10.73 -12.34 12.95
CA GLU A 80 11.21 -10.94 12.97
C GLU A 80 12.16 -10.64 11.79
N SER A 81 13.02 -11.60 11.43
CA SER A 81 13.91 -11.49 10.27
C SER A 81 13.19 -11.42 8.91
N ASP A 82 11.92 -11.80 8.86
CA ASP A 82 11.09 -11.75 7.64
C ASP A 82 10.34 -10.42 7.49
N ARG A 83 10.52 -9.50 8.46
CA ARG A 83 9.82 -8.21 8.49
C ARG A 83 10.66 -7.09 7.88
N PHE A 84 9.97 -6.04 7.43
CA PHE A 84 10.54 -4.92 6.71
C PHE A 84 10.24 -3.59 7.40
N ASP A 85 11.14 -2.62 7.23
CA ASP A 85 10.97 -1.26 7.76
C ASP A 85 9.93 -0.48 6.96
N VAL A 86 9.91 -0.67 5.64
CA VAL A 86 8.99 0.01 4.72
C VAL A 86 8.33 -1.02 3.82
N ILE A 87 7.00 -0.94 3.67
CA ILE A 87 6.25 -1.73 2.70
C ILE A 87 5.47 -0.79 1.80
N LEU A 88 5.67 -0.93 0.48
CA LEU A 88 4.98 -0.16 -0.56
C LEU A 88 4.26 -1.15 -1.47
N MET A 89 2.94 -1.04 -1.61
CA MET A 89 2.18 -2.02 -2.38
C MET A 89 1.03 -1.43 -3.19
N ASN A 90 0.87 -2.01 -4.37
CA ASN A 90 -0.36 -1.94 -5.16
C ASN A 90 -0.79 -3.37 -5.49
N PRO A 91 -1.51 -4.06 -4.59
CA PRO A 91 -1.90 -5.46 -4.80
C PRO A 91 -2.90 -5.59 -5.94
N PRO A 92 -3.04 -6.78 -6.55
CA PRO A 92 -4.05 -7.03 -7.57
C PRO A 92 -5.46 -6.92 -6.97
N TYR A 93 -6.39 -6.26 -7.68
CA TYR A 93 -7.79 -6.10 -7.29
C TYR A 93 -8.67 -7.17 -7.95
N GLY A 94 -9.73 -7.60 -7.26
CA GLY A 94 -10.76 -8.47 -7.81
C GLY A 94 -10.33 -9.91 -8.10
N GLY A 95 -9.18 -10.34 -7.62
CA GLY A 95 -8.73 -11.73 -7.71
C GLY A 95 -9.27 -12.58 -6.56
N ASN A 96 -9.49 -13.87 -6.84
CA ASN A 96 -9.79 -14.87 -5.82
C ASN A 96 -8.65 -15.88 -5.75
N GLU A 97 -8.21 -16.19 -4.53
CA GLU A 97 -7.24 -17.25 -4.30
C GLU A 97 -7.94 -18.61 -4.04
N LYS A 98 -7.19 -19.68 -4.30
CA LYS A 98 -7.64 -21.05 -4.02
C LYS A 98 -7.91 -21.22 -2.53
N GLU A 99 -8.88 -22.09 -2.17
CA GLU A 99 -9.23 -22.32 -0.77
C GLU A 99 -8.05 -22.78 0.09
N GLY A 100 -7.16 -23.61 -0.46
CA GLY A 100 -5.94 -24.02 0.23
C GLY A 100 -5.00 -22.86 0.60
N VAL A 101 -4.95 -21.80 -0.21
CA VAL A 101 -4.17 -20.60 0.08
C VAL A 101 -4.77 -19.80 1.25
N LYS A 102 -6.10 -19.70 1.31
CA LYS A 102 -6.80 -19.01 2.40
C LYS A 102 -6.55 -19.64 3.77
N GLN A 103 -6.24 -20.94 3.84
CA GLN A 103 -5.88 -21.62 5.09
C GLN A 103 -4.58 -21.11 5.73
N ASN A 104 -3.75 -20.40 4.97
CA ASN A 104 -2.53 -19.77 5.47
C ASN A 104 -2.81 -18.55 6.36
N PHE A 105 -4.07 -18.12 6.48
CA PHE A 105 -4.49 -16.97 7.26
C PHE A 105 -5.33 -17.41 8.49
N PRO A 106 -5.34 -16.60 9.58
CA PRO A 106 -6.29 -16.77 10.67
C PRO A 106 -7.73 -16.83 10.16
N ALA A 107 -8.59 -17.59 10.83
CA ALA A 107 -9.94 -17.87 10.35
C ALA A 107 -10.78 -16.61 10.11
N ASP A 108 -10.62 -15.61 10.97
CA ASP A 108 -11.27 -14.30 10.94
C ASP A 108 -10.76 -13.37 9.82
N LEU A 109 -9.52 -13.61 9.34
CA LEU A 109 -8.90 -12.81 8.27
C LEU A 109 -8.98 -13.50 6.88
N ARG A 110 -9.67 -14.62 6.75
CA ARG A 110 -9.83 -15.33 5.48
C ARG A 110 -10.82 -14.64 4.58
N SER A 111 -10.35 -13.76 3.73
CA SER A 111 -11.16 -13.14 2.69
C SER A 111 -11.17 -13.94 1.39
N SER A 112 -12.22 -13.77 0.61
CA SER A 112 -12.25 -14.21 -0.79
C SER A 112 -11.46 -13.25 -1.70
N GLU A 113 -11.25 -12.01 -1.30
CA GLU A 113 -10.58 -10.99 -2.09
C GLU A 113 -9.07 -10.97 -1.85
N THR A 114 -8.31 -10.96 -2.93
CA THR A 114 -6.85 -11.00 -2.89
C THR A 114 -6.26 -9.77 -2.18
N ALA A 115 -6.82 -8.59 -2.39
CA ALA A 115 -6.34 -7.35 -1.76
C ALA A 115 -6.41 -7.40 -0.23
N ASP A 116 -7.47 -8.00 0.32
CA ASP A 116 -7.65 -8.18 1.77
C ASP A 116 -6.60 -9.13 2.35
N LEU A 117 -6.29 -10.22 1.63
CA LEU A 117 -5.25 -11.15 2.04
C LEU A 117 -3.85 -10.49 2.03
N PHE A 118 -3.58 -9.62 1.06
CA PHE A 118 -2.34 -8.83 1.06
C PHE A 118 -2.27 -7.86 2.23
N MET A 119 -3.38 -7.23 2.63
CA MET A 119 -3.41 -6.43 3.86
C MET A 119 -2.97 -7.27 5.07
N SER A 120 -3.49 -8.50 5.17
CA SER A 120 -3.08 -9.41 6.23
C SER A 120 -1.58 -9.74 6.16
N VAL A 121 -1.02 -10.06 4.98
CA VAL A 121 0.44 -10.30 4.83
C VAL A 121 1.25 -9.12 5.32
N ILE A 122 0.87 -7.89 4.96
CA ILE A 122 1.57 -6.67 5.39
C ILE A 122 1.60 -6.57 6.90
N MET A 123 0.47 -6.77 7.58
CA MET A 123 0.38 -6.67 9.04
C MET A 123 1.32 -7.66 9.76
N TYR A 124 1.59 -8.83 9.18
CA TYR A 124 2.53 -9.80 9.72
C TYR A 124 4.00 -9.53 9.35
N ARG A 125 4.24 -8.74 8.29
CA ARG A 125 5.57 -8.51 7.76
C ARG A 125 6.10 -7.09 7.98
N LEU A 126 5.32 -6.20 8.61
CA LEU A 126 5.79 -4.88 9.01
C LEU A 126 6.51 -4.97 10.36
N LYS A 127 7.73 -4.43 10.46
CA LYS A 127 8.48 -4.31 11.71
C LYS A 127 7.80 -3.37 12.69
N GLN A 128 8.15 -3.49 13.97
CA GLN A 128 7.86 -2.44 14.94
C GLN A 128 8.51 -1.14 14.48
N ASN A 129 7.80 -0.02 14.55
CA ASN A 129 8.16 1.28 14.01
C ASN A 129 8.32 1.32 12.48
N GLY A 130 7.95 0.25 11.77
CA GLY A 130 7.88 0.23 10.31
C GLY A 130 6.66 0.98 9.80
N ARG A 131 6.70 1.41 8.54
CA ARG A 131 5.63 2.15 7.87
C ARG A 131 5.22 1.53 6.55
N CYS A 132 3.96 1.72 6.19
CA CYS A 132 3.37 1.17 4.98
C CYS A 132 2.57 2.21 4.21
N ALA A 133 2.66 2.15 2.88
CA ALA A 133 1.71 2.76 1.98
C ALA A 133 1.15 1.68 1.04
N ILE A 134 -0.17 1.53 1.03
CA ILE A 134 -0.86 0.54 0.19
C ILE A 134 -2.00 1.19 -0.57
N ILE A 135 -2.14 0.80 -1.85
CA ILE A 135 -3.27 1.22 -2.68
C ILE A 135 -4.36 0.14 -2.60
N LEU A 136 -5.57 0.54 -2.19
CA LEU A 136 -6.71 -0.35 -2.06
C LEU A 136 -7.95 0.21 -2.77
N PRO A 137 -8.83 -0.66 -3.29
CA PRO A 137 -10.09 -0.23 -3.89
C PRO A 137 -11.09 0.25 -2.83
N ASP A 138 -12.05 1.08 -3.24
CA ASP A 138 -13.14 1.56 -2.39
C ASP A 138 -13.87 0.41 -1.66
N GLY A 139 -14.01 -0.75 -2.31
CA GLY A 139 -14.66 -1.93 -1.73
C GLY A 139 -14.02 -2.42 -0.43
N PHE A 140 -12.72 -2.18 -0.21
CA PHE A 140 -12.09 -2.45 1.07
C PHE A 140 -12.55 -1.45 2.15
N LEU A 141 -12.68 -0.18 1.81
CA LEU A 141 -12.98 0.89 2.76
C LEU A 141 -14.40 0.75 3.33
N PHE A 142 -15.40 0.61 2.47
CA PHE A 142 -16.80 0.51 2.88
C PHE A 142 -17.29 -0.92 3.16
N GLY A 143 -16.54 -1.95 2.73
CA GLY A 143 -16.94 -3.35 2.88
C GLY A 143 -17.17 -3.73 4.35
N THR A 144 -18.28 -4.43 4.62
CA THR A 144 -18.73 -4.83 5.95
C THR A 144 -18.86 -6.34 6.12
N ASP A 145 -18.30 -7.14 5.19
CA ASP A 145 -18.17 -8.56 5.42
C ASP A 145 -17.22 -8.86 6.59
N ASN A 146 -17.40 -10.03 7.20
CA ASN A 146 -16.70 -10.37 8.45
C ASN A 146 -15.18 -10.28 8.32
N ALA A 147 -14.61 -10.71 7.21
CA ALA A 147 -13.16 -10.70 7.02
C ALA A 147 -12.63 -9.26 6.88
N LYS A 148 -13.28 -8.40 6.09
CA LYS A 148 -12.90 -6.98 5.97
C LYS A 148 -13.03 -6.23 7.29
N MET A 149 -14.10 -6.50 8.04
CA MET A 149 -14.27 -5.89 9.36
C MET A 149 -13.15 -6.31 10.31
N ALA A 150 -12.83 -7.61 10.39
CA ALA A 150 -11.76 -8.12 11.24
C ALA A 150 -10.37 -7.56 10.83
N ILE A 151 -10.10 -7.43 9.53
CA ILE A 151 -8.85 -6.83 9.02
C ILE A 151 -8.77 -5.35 9.41
N LYS A 152 -9.85 -4.58 9.26
CA LYS A 152 -9.88 -3.16 9.64
C LYS A 152 -9.81 -2.98 11.15
N GLU A 153 -10.48 -3.82 11.94
CA GLU A 153 -10.35 -3.82 13.39
C GLU A 153 -8.92 -4.08 13.83
N LYS A 154 -8.25 -5.09 13.26
CA LYS A 154 -6.85 -5.37 13.52
C LYS A 154 -5.95 -4.21 13.12
N LEU A 155 -6.19 -3.61 11.95
CA LEU A 155 -5.44 -2.44 11.48
C LEU A 155 -5.54 -1.27 12.48
N LEU A 156 -6.74 -0.95 12.96
CA LEU A 156 -6.95 0.16 13.88
C LEU A 156 -6.49 -0.14 15.32
N SER A 157 -6.50 -1.41 15.74
CA SER A 157 -6.14 -1.80 17.11
C SER A 157 -4.65 -2.10 17.33
N GLU A 158 -3.92 -2.49 16.28
CA GLU A 158 -2.51 -2.88 16.39
C GLU A 158 -1.56 -1.95 15.62
N PHE A 159 -2.10 -1.10 14.73
CA PHE A 159 -1.34 -0.18 13.88
C PHE A 159 -1.96 1.22 13.96
N ASN A 160 -1.18 2.22 13.57
CA ASN A 160 -1.61 3.60 13.47
C ASN A 160 -1.97 3.91 12.01
N LEU A 161 -3.23 3.75 11.62
CA LEU A 161 -3.75 4.25 10.34
C LEU A 161 -3.92 5.77 10.45
N HIS A 162 -2.91 6.51 10.06
CA HIS A 162 -2.89 7.96 10.25
C HIS A 162 -3.41 8.77 9.05
N THR A 163 -3.44 8.19 7.84
CA THR A 163 -3.92 8.93 6.65
C THR A 163 -4.49 8.01 5.59
N VAL A 164 -5.62 8.42 5.02
CA VAL A 164 -6.21 7.84 3.81
C VAL A 164 -6.31 8.95 2.76
N ILE A 165 -5.73 8.73 1.57
CA ILE A 165 -5.89 9.64 0.42
C ILE A 165 -6.77 8.96 -0.62
N ARG A 166 -7.97 9.51 -0.83
CA ARG A 166 -8.85 9.10 -1.93
C ARG A 166 -8.33 9.66 -3.24
N MET A 167 -8.03 8.79 -4.18
CA MET A 167 -7.57 9.21 -5.51
C MET A 167 -8.74 9.53 -6.44
N PRO A 168 -8.53 10.39 -7.44
CA PRO A 168 -9.54 10.63 -8.47
C PRO A 168 -9.85 9.34 -9.23
N HIS A 169 -11.03 9.27 -9.86
CA HIS A 169 -11.37 8.14 -10.70
C HIS A 169 -10.40 8.02 -11.90
N SER A 170 -10.38 6.86 -12.56
CA SER A 170 -9.60 6.57 -13.76
C SER A 170 -8.07 6.66 -13.64
N VAL A 171 -7.51 6.74 -12.43
CA VAL A 171 -6.05 6.80 -12.21
C VAL A 171 -5.31 5.64 -12.89
N PHE A 172 -5.91 4.47 -12.92
CA PHE A 172 -5.35 3.26 -13.53
C PHE A 172 -5.92 2.93 -14.91
N ALA A 173 -6.53 3.92 -15.59
CA ALA A 173 -6.99 3.72 -16.96
C ALA A 173 -5.80 3.48 -17.91
N PRO A 174 -5.90 2.58 -18.92
CA PRO A 174 -7.11 1.83 -19.32
C PRO A 174 -7.30 0.49 -18.60
N TYR A 175 -6.48 0.14 -17.59
CA TYR A 175 -6.44 -1.19 -16.97
C TYR A 175 -7.66 -1.46 -16.09
N THR A 176 -8.13 -0.44 -15.37
CA THR A 176 -9.33 -0.50 -14.52
C THR A 176 -9.94 0.88 -14.34
N SER A 177 -11.26 0.91 -14.11
CA SER A 177 -12.01 2.12 -13.71
C SER A 177 -12.28 2.19 -12.21
N ILE A 178 -11.80 1.21 -11.44
CA ILE A 178 -12.05 1.15 -9.99
C ILE A 178 -11.41 2.37 -9.32
N THR A 179 -12.18 3.07 -8.49
CA THR A 179 -11.67 4.12 -7.62
C THR A 179 -10.81 3.49 -6.52
N THR A 180 -9.69 4.10 -6.25
CA THR A 180 -8.70 3.56 -5.31
C THR A 180 -8.26 4.62 -4.31
N ASN A 181 -7.73 4.15 -3.20
CA ASN A 181 -7.27 4.96 -2.09
C ASN A 181 -5.87 4.53 -1.68
N ILE A 182 -5.07 5.47 -1.19
CA ILE A 182 -3.77 5.17 -0.59
C ILE A 182 -3.96 5.22 0.92
N LEU A 183 -3.70 4.11 1.60
CA LEU A 183 -3.68 4.03 3.04
C LEU A 183 -2.24 4.13 3.53
N PHE A 184 -1.99 5.05 4.46
CA PHE A 184 -0.70 5.21 5.14
C PHE A 184 -0.84 4.85 6.61
N PHE A 185 -0.09 3.88 7.04
CA PHE A 185 -0.07 3.44 8.42
C PHE A 185 1.33 3.01 8.86
N ASP A 186 1.54 2.99 10.15
CA ASP A 186 2.76 2.53 10.78
C ASP A 186 2.46 1.56 11.93
N ARG A 187 3.50 0.90 12.44
CA ARG A 187 3.39 -0.02 13.58
C ARG A 187 4.02 0.59 14.82
N THR A 188 3.59 1.79 15.21
CA THR A 188 4.05 2.48 16.43
C THR A 188 3.12 2.29 17.61
N HIS A 189 1.83 2.54 17.41
CA HIS A 189 0.76 2.45 18.41
C HIS A 189 -0.59 2.18 17.73
N PRO A 190 -1.63 1.78 18.48
CA PRO A 190 -2.99 1.73 17.95
C PRO A 190 -3.45 3.08 17.40
N THR A 191 -4.31 3.05 16.38
CA THR A 191 -4.91 4.25 15.81
C THR A 191 -5.70 5.03 16.87
N THR A 192 -5.45 6.31 16.97
CA THR A 192 -6.24 7.25 17.79
C THR A 192 -7.15 8.08 16.90
N GLU A 193 -6.63 8.56 15.80
CA GLU A 193 -7.35 9.35 14.81
C GLU A 193 -6.79 9.08 13.41
N THR A 194 -7.61 9.26 12.40
CA THR A 194 -7.22 9.10 10.98
C THR A 194 -7.61 10.34 10.20
N TRP A 195 -6.67 10.86 9.43
CA TRP A 195 -6.92 11.91 8.46
C TRP A 195 -7.35 11.32 7.13
N PHE A 196 -8.33 11.95 6.51
CA PHE A 196 -8.82 11.63 5.17
C PHE A 196 -8.64 12.84 4.27
N TYR A 197 -8.14 12.61 3.08
CA TYR A 197 -7.94 13.65 2.08
C TYR A 197 -8.44 13.18 0.72
N ARG A 198 -9.31 13.97 0.08
CA ARG A 198 -9.77 13.72 -1.28
C ARG A 198 -8.89 14.49 -2.26
N LEU A 199 -8.16 13.76 -3.10
CA LEU A 199 -7.42 14.35 -4.21
C LEU A 199 -8.38 14.54 -5.39
N ASP A 200 -8.59 15.79 -5.77
CA ASP A 200 -9.50 16.13 -6.85
C ASP A 200 -8.87 15.85 -8.22
N MET A 201 -9.72 15.71 -9.24
CA MET A 201 -9.28 15.64 -10.63
C MET A 201 -8.56 16.96 -10.99
N PRO A 202 -7.37 16.91 -11.61
CA PRO A 202 -6.67 18.12 -12.00
C PRO A 202 -7.48 18.99 -12.96
N GLU A 203 -7.29 20.30 -12.91
CA GLU A 203 -7.95 21.23 -13.80
C GLU A 203 -7.73 20.84 -15.28
N GLY A 204 -8.79 20.90 -16.07
CA GLY A 204 -8.77 20.52 -17.49
C GLY A 204 -8.72 19.00 -17.76
N TYR A 205 -8.85 18.16 -16.70
CA TYR A 205 -8.97 16.71 -16.85
C TYR A 205 -10.39 16.26 -16.57
N LYS A 206 -11.03 15.58 -17.55
CA LYS A 206 -12.27 14.83 -17.30
C LYS A 206 -11.98 13.43 -16.77
N ASN A 207 -10.95 12.78 -17.33
CA ASN A 207 -10.48 11.45 -16.95
C ASN A 207 -8.99 11.35 -17.23
N PHE A 208 -8.30 10.49 -16.49
CA PHE A 208 -6.98 10.01 -16.89
C PHE A 208 -7.12 8.95 -18.00
N SER A 209 -6.06 8.77 -18.80
CA SER A 209 -6.02 7.83 -19.89
C SER A 209 -4.58 7.41 -20.19
N LYS A 210 -4.38 6.43 -21.09
CA LYS A 210 -3.03 6.01 -21.52
C LYS A 210 -2.21 7.18 -22.08
N THR A 211 -2.83 8.11 -22.79
CA THR A 211 -2.16 9.29 -23.39
C THR A 211 -2.11 10.49 -22.45
N LYS A 212 -2.89 10.48 -21.41
CA LYS A 212 -2.99 11.55 -20.39
C LYS A 212 -3.00 10.92 -18.98
N PRO A 213 -1.89 10.25 -18.58
CA PRO A 213 -1.83 9.52 -17.31
C PRO A 213 -1.74 10.46 -16.11
N MET A 214 -2.01 9.92 -14.94
CA MET A 214 -1.69 10.61 -13.68
C MET A 214 -0.17 10.77 -13.55
N LYS A 215 0.26 11.93 -13.08
CA LYS A 215 1.66 12.27 -12.86
C LYS A 215 1.90 12.66 -11.40
N LEU A 216 3.17 12.66 -10.98
CA LEU A 216 3.56 13.04 -9.63
C LEU A 216 3.11 14.48 -9.26
N GLU A 217 3.19 15.40 -10.21
CA GLU A 217 2.75 16.79 -10.02
C GLU A 217 1.28 16.93 -9.58
N HIS A 218 0.43 15.98 -9.95
CA HIS A 218 -0.98 16.00 -9.55
C HIS A 218 -1.19 15.72 -8.04
N PHE A 219 -0.18 15.19 -7.36
CA PHE A 219 -0.19 15.03 -5.91
C PHE A 219 0.23 16.28 -5.15
N ALA A 220 0.69 17.35 -5.82
CA ALA A 220 1.18 18.54 -5.15
C ALA A 220 0.21 19.12 -4.10
N PRO A 221 -1.13 19.15 -4.32
CA PRO A 221 -2.05 19.63 -3.29
C PRO A 221 -2.07 18.74 -2.04
N ALA A 222 -2.01 17.42 -2.22
CA ALA A 222 -1.97 16.48 -1.10
C ALA A 222 -0.63 16.56 -0.35
N VAL A 223 0.48 16.75 -1.06
CA VAL A 223 1.82 16.92 -0.46
C VAL A 223 1.88 18.22 0.35
N ALA A 224 1.37 19.33 -0.19
CA ALA A 224 1.31 20.61 0.53
C ALA A 224 0.45 20.53 1.80
N TRP A 225 -0.65 19.79 1.74
CA TRP A 225 -1.52 19.57 2.89
C TRP A 225 -0.87 18.65 3.94
N TRP A 226 -0.05 17.67 3.52
CA TRP A 226 0.52 16.64 4.38
C TRP A 226 1.33 17.20 5.56
N ASP A 227 2.11 18.24 5.32
CA ASP A 227 2.99 18.82 6.34
C ASP A 227 2.25 19.80 7.27
N ASN A 228 1.07 20.27 6.86
CA ASN A 228 0.23 21.18 7.65
C ASN A 228 -1.24 20.76 7.53
N ARG A 229 -1.58 19.63 8.14
CA ARG A 229 -2.90 19.01 8.03
C ARG A 229 -3.95 19.85 8.74
N GLU A 230 -4.98 20.22 8.00
CA GLU A 230 -6.17 20.91 8.50
C GLU A 230 -7.41 20.36 7.83
N GLU A 231 -8.56 20.53 8.47
CA GLU A 231 -9.86 20.19 7.90
C GLU A 231 -10.21 21.21 6.82
N ILE A 232 -10.67 20.73 5.66
CA ILE A 232 -10.98 21.56 4.50
C ILE A 232 -12.35 21.14 3.98
N THR A 233 -13.29 22.11 3.90
CA THR A 233 -14.59 21.95 3.25
C THR A 233 -14.67 22.93 2.09
N ILE A 234 -15.03 22.44 0.89
CA ILE A 234 -15.18 23.23 -0.33
C ILE A 234 -16.59 23.00 -0.88
N ASP A 235 -17.35 24.08 -1.07
CA ASP A 235 -18.72 24.02 -1.60
C ASP A 235 -19.65 23.06 -0.86
N GLY A 236 -19.47 22.94 0.46
CA GLY A 236 -20.24 22.04 1.32
C GLY A 236 -19.80 20.57 1.28
N PHE A 237 -18.72 20.24 0.60
CA PHE A 237 -18.16 18.89 0.56
C PHE A 237 -16.82 18.84 1.30
N ASP A 238 -16.63 17.78 2.10
CA ASP A 238 -15.40 17.58 2.83
C ASP A 238 -14.29 17.14 1.88
N LYS A 239 -13.24 17.94 1.82
CA LYS A 239 -12.01 17.64 1.08
C LYS A 239 -10.96 17.00 1.98
N ALA A 240 -10.82 17.48 3.21
CA ALA A 240 -9.95 16.92 4.22
C ALA A 240 -10.66 16.93 5.57
N MET A 241 -10.71 15.78 6.24
CA MET A 241 -11.38 15.60 7.50
C MET A 241 -10.58 14.67 8.40
N LYS A 242 -10.76 14.81 9.71
CA LYS A 242 -10.18 13.93 10.72
C LYS A 242 -11.28 13.22 11.49
N TYR A 243 -11.11 11.93 11.71
CA TYR A 243 -12.01 11.12 12.52
C TYR A 243 -11.25 10.39 13.61
N THR A 244 -11.82 10.35 14.79
CA THR A 244 -11.34 9.52 15.90
C THR A 244 -11.59 8.03 15.61
N VAL A 245 -10.83 7.15 16.24
CA VAL A 245 -11.04 5.70 16.11
C VAL A 245 -12.42 5.28 16.62
N GLU A 246 -12.97 5.96 17.62
CA GLU A 246 -14.32 5.71 18.17
C GLU A 246 -15.40 6.03 17.13
N GLU A 247 -15.27 7.12 16.38
CA GLU A 247 -16.18 7.46 15.28
C GLU A 247 -16.10 6.42 14.15
N LEU A 248 -14.90 5.94 13.82
CA LEU A 248 -14.72 4.89 12.82
C LEU A 248 -15.33 3.55 13.30
N LYS A 249 -15.18 3.18 14.56
CA LYS A 249 -15.82 2.00 15.16
C LYS A 249 -17.35 2.11 15.13
N ALA A 250 -17.88 3.27 15.50
CA ALA A 250 -19.34 3.52 15.46
C ALA A 250 -19.94 3.38 14.05
N ARG A 251 -19.13 3.57 13.00
CA ARG A 251 -19.49 3.35 11.59
C ARG A 251 -19.22 1.92 11.12
N SER A 252 -19.11 0.94 12.03
CA SER A 252 -18.75 -0.45 11.70
C SER A 252 -17.45 -0.58 10.93
N TYR A 253 -16.44 0.16 11.35
CA TYR A 253 -15.13 0.25 10.70
C TYR A 253 -15.19 0.68 9.22
N ASN A 254 -16.26 1.37 8.83
CA ASN A 254 -16.29 2.00 7.51
C ASN A 254 -15.31 3.17 7.51
N ILE A 255 -14.26 3.04 6.70
CA ILE A 255 -13.20 4.05 6.50
C ILE A 255 -13.32 4.70 5.12
N ASP A 256 -14.49 4.65 4.50
CA ASP A 256 -14.86 5.43 3.32
C ASP A 256 -15.48 6.78 3.73
N LEU A 257 -15.17 7.83 2.97
CA LEU A 257 -15.64 9.20 3.20
C LEU A 257 -16.15 9.86 1.92
#